data_5ba1644ecf8c06c8b01dd17be226960f
#
_entry.id   5ba1644ecf8c06c8b01dd17be226960f
#
_cell.length_a   1.000
_cell.length_b   1.000
_cell.length_c   1.000
_cell.angle_alpha   90.00
_cell.angle_beta   90.00
_cell.angle_gamma   90.00
#
_symmetry.space_group_name_H-M   'P 1'
#
loop_
_entity.id
_entity.type
_entity.pdbx_description
1 polymer ?
#
loop_
_entity_poly.entity_id
_entity_poly.type
_entity_poly.pdbx_seq_one_letter_code
_entity_poly.pdbx_strand_id
1 'polypeptide(L)'
;MKTLLLTTALVAGAASAHAAERYVLDPSHSQILFEYDHLGYSTTWGMFSGFDGDIVFDQENPEASAVSVAFPVRSMFTGWEQRFEHFMSEDFFGAEEDEMVSFESTSIEVTGDDTAEITGNLTLNGETREVVLDAVLNQTGTHPIEGREWAGFTATTTLLRSDYGLGMFAPMVSDEVHVTLSVEAMKADAEDS
;
A
#
# COMPACT_ATOMS: atom_id res chain seq x y z
N MET A 1 24.71 2.95 -69.39
CA MET A 1 24.15 3.57 -68.19
C MET A 1 23.67 2.46 -67.26
N LYS A 2 24.34 2.23 -66.09
CA LYS A 2 23.97 1.22 -65.11
C LYS A 2 23.29 1.97 -63.96
N THR A 3 22.01 1.75 -63.76
CA THR A 3 21.23 2.35 -62.66
C THR A 3 21.42 1.51 -61.38
N LEU A 4 21.98 2.13 -60.36
CA LEU A 4 22.20 1.51 -59.06
C LEU A 4 20.94 1.80 -58.20
N LEU A 5 20.15 0.77 -57.88
CA LEU A 5 19.03 0.85 -56.96
C LEU A 5 19.58 0.73 -55.52
N LEU A 6 19.47 1.80 -54.78
CA LEU A 6 19.80 1.84 -53.34
C LEU A 6 18.57 1.41 -52.52
N THR A 7 18.63 0.19 -51.99
CA THR A 7 17.55 -0.32 -51.07
C THR A 7 17.87 0.14 -49.66
N THR A 8 17.09 1.08 -49.16
CA THR A 8 17.15 1.50 -47.73
C THR A 8 16.38 0.47 -46.90
N ALA A 9 17.09 -0.32 -46.11
CA ALA A 9 16.47 -1.20 -45.10
C ALA A 9 16.06 -0.37 -43.89
N LEU A 10 14.76 -0.27 -43.64
CA LEU A 10 14.20 0.30 -42.42
C LEU A 10 14.30 -0.73 -41.29
N VAL A 11 15.25 -0.54 -40.38
CA VAL A 11 15.33 -1.35 -39.15
C VAL A 11 14.28 -0.78 -38.19
N ALA A 12 13.14 -1.45 -38.10
CA ALA A 12 12.19 -1.20 -37.04
C ALA A 12 12.77 -1.76 -35.72
N GLY A 13 13.25 -0.88 -34.85
CA GLY A 13 13.63 -1.25 -33.50
C GLY A 13 12.32 -1.65 -32.76
N ALA A 14 12.21 -2.91 -32.38
CA ALA A 14 11.21 -3.34 -31.41
C ALA A 14 11.60 -2.72 -30.08
N ALA A 15 10.85 -1.72 -29.61
CA ALA A 15 10.88 -1.32 -28.22
C ALA A 15 10.33 -2.52 -27.43
N SER A 16 11.18 -3.12 -26.59
CA SER A 16 10.72 -4.07 -25.59
C SER A 16 9.84 -3.27 -24.63
N ALA A 17 8.55 -3.38 -24.73
CA ALA A 17 7.67 -2.93 -23.67
C ALA A 17 8.01 -3.81 -22.45
N HIS A 18 8.60 -3.24 -21.43
CA HIS A 18 8.66 -3.89 -20.12
C HIS A 18 7.21 -4.01 -19.67
N ALA A 19 6.77 -5.23 -19.46
CA ALA A 19 5.42 -5.47 -18.92
C ALA A 19 5.46 -5.21 -17.41
N ALA A 20 4.37 -4.68 -16.88
CA ALA A 20 4.15 -4.60 -15.43
C ALA A 20 4.38 -5.98 -14.79
N GLU A 21 5.11 -6.02 -13.69
CA GLU A 21 5.53 -7.25 -13.02
C GLU A 21 4.82 -7.37 -11.68
N ARG A 22 4.42 -8.59 -11.33
CA ARG A 22 3.76 -8.86 -10.05
C ARG A 22 4.80 -9.00 -8.93
N TYR A 23 4.57 -8.29 -7.84
CA TYR A 23 5.30 -8.38 -6.58
C TYR A 23 4.35 -8.82 -5.48
N VAL A 24 4.74 -9.83 -4.72
CA VAL A 24 3.99 -10.34 -3.57
C VAL A 24 4.52 -9.67 -2.31
N LEU A 25 3.65 -9.18 -1.44
CA LEU A 25 4.05 -8.54 -0.20
C LEU A 25 4.80 -9.50 0.71
N ASP A 26 5.87 -9.01 1.33
CA ASP A 26 6.54 -9.70 2.43
C ASP A 26 5.86 -9.31 3.77
N PRO A 27 5.06 -10.21 4.37
CA PRO A 27 4.35 -9.89 5.60
C PRO A 27 5.28 -9.72 6.81
N SER A 28 6.54 -10.16 6.71
CA SER A 28 7.51 -10.05 7.81
C SER A 28 8.14 -8.66 7.91
N HIS A 29 8.15 -7.91 6.78
CA HIS A 29 8.71 -6.55 6.69
C HIS A 29 7.68 -5.51 6.20
N SER A 30 6.40 -5.88 6.19
CA SER A 30 5.31 -4.95 5.86
C SER A 30 4.48 -4.64 7.10
N GLN A 31 4.22 -3.35 7.34
CA GLN A 31 3.51 -2.88 8.51
C GLN A 31 2.82 -1.54 8.24
N ILE A 32 1.72 -1.29 8.95
CA ILE A 32 1.08 0.01 9.03
C ILE A 32 1.17 0.51 10.46
N LEU A 33 1.76 1.69 10.65
CA LEU A 33 1.68 2.42 11.91
C LEU A 33 0.57 3.44 11.81
N PHE A 34 -0.16 3.62 12.90
CA PHE A 34 -1.12 4.69 13.03
C PHE A 34 -0.93 5.45 14.33
N GLU A 35 -1.25 6.72 14.31
CA GLU A 35 -1.20 7.56 15.51
C GLU A 35 -2.37 8.53 15.58
N TYR A 36 -2.74 8.87 16.81
CA TYR A 36 -3.79 9.83 17.10
C TYR A 36 -3.53 10.59 18.40
N ASP A 37 -4.06 11.82 18.51
CA ASP A 37 -4.02 12.58 19.75
C ASP A 37 -5.00 12.04 20.79
N HIS A 38 -4.53 11.83 22.00
CA HIS A 38 -5.34 11.40 23.13
C HIS A 38 -5.49 12.56 24.13
N LEU A 39 -6.58 13.32 23.97
CA LEU A 39 -7.00 14.38 24.88
C LEU A 39 -6.00 15.53 25.02
N GLY A 40 -5.10 15.72 24.08
CA GLY A 40 -4.01 16.69 24.16
C GLY A 40 -2.87 16.32 25.10
N TYR A 41 -2.95 15.15 25.77
CA TYR A 41 -1.92 14.72 26.72
C TYR A 41 -0.81 13.90 26.06
N SER A 42 -1.14 13.15 25.01
CA SER A 42 -0.16 12.26 24.37
C SER A 42 -0.60 11.86 22.96
N THR A 43 0.38 11.55 22.13
CA THR A 43 0.16 10.77 20.91
C THR A 43 0.11 9.29 21.26
N THR A 44 -0.95 8.62 20.85
CA THR A 44 -1.09 7.17 20.99
C THR A 44 -0.78 6.51 19.65
N TRP A 45 -0.01 5.43 19.71
CA TRP A 45 0.45 4.66 18.55
C TRP A 45 -0.17 3.27 18.55
N GLY A 46 -0.38 2.76 17.36
CA GLY A 46 -0.69 1.37 17.13
C GLY A 46 -0.12 0.90 15.80
N MET A 47 -0.21 -0.40 15.54
CA MET A 47 0.34 -1.00 14.34
C MET A 47 -0.57 -2.14 13.86
N PHE A 48 -0.68 -2.31 12.55
CA PHE A 48 -1.21 -3.52 11.92
C PHE A 48 -0.09 -4.28 11.20
N SER A 49 -0.26 -5.58 11.06
CA SER A 49 0.64 -6.50 10.37
C SER A 49 -0.15 -7.63 9.67
N GLY A 50 0.53 -8.65 9.17
CA GLY A 50 -0.14 -9.81 8.59
C GLY A 50 -0.77 -9.52 7.24
N PHE A 51 -0.06 -8.75 6.40
CA PHE A 51 -0.51 -8.35 5.07
C PHE A 51 -0.56 -9.54 4.12
N ASP A 52 -1.59 -9.53 3.28
CA ASP A 52 -1.73 -10.36 2.10
C ASP A 52 -2.07 -9.48 0.90
N GLY A 53 -1.56 -9.82 -0.28
CA GLY A 53 -1.82 -9.08 -1.51
C GLY A 53 -0.60 -8.89 -2.40
N ASP A 54 -0.82 -8.12 -3.45
CA ASP A 54 0.16 -7.90 -4.51
C ASP A 54 0.26 -6.43 -4.92
N ILE A 55 1.41 -6.12 -5.51
CA ILE A 55 1.65 -4.91 -6.29
C ILE A 55 1.98 -5.35 -7.72
N VAL A 56 1.18 -4.92 -8.67
CA VAL A 56 1.54 -4.97 -10.08
C VAL A 56 2.34 -3.70 -10.38
N PHE A 57 3.65 -3.82 -10.55
CA PHE A 57 4.55 -2.68 -10.63
C PHE A 57 5.22 -2.58 -12.01
N ASP A 58 5.01 -1.45 -12.68
CA ASP A 58 5.68 -1.07 -13.92
C ASP A 58 6.67 0.07 -13.65
N GLN A 59 7.96 -0.23 -13.61
CA GLN A 59 9.00 0.76 -13.32
C GLN A 59 9.19 1.79 -14.45
N GLU A 60 8.85 1.44 -15.69
CA GLU A 60 8.97 2.34 -16.84
C GLU A 60 7.73 3.22 -17.02
N ASN A 61 6.57 2.73 -16.54
CA ASN A 61 5.30 3.45 -16.57
C ASN A 61 4.54 3.27 -15.25
N PRO A 62 4.97 3.90 -14.14
CA PRO A 62 4.40 3.67 -12.82
C PRO A 62 2.89 3.95 -12.71
N GLU A 63 2.32 4.80 -13.58
CA GLU A 63 0.88 5.04 -13.64
C GLU A 63 0.06 3.82 -14.12
N ALA A 64 0.72 2.83 -14.77
CA ALA A 64 0.10 1.56 -15.12
C ALA A 64 0.16 0.51 -14.00
N SER A 65 0.76 0.86 -12.86
CA SER A 65 0.84 -0.01 -11.70
C SER A 65 -0.50 -0.12 -10.96
N ALA A 66 -0.63 -1.15 -10.12
CA ALA A 66 -1.81 -1.36 -9.28
C ALA A 66 -1.42 -1.98 -7.94
N VAL A 67 -2.20 -1.69 -6.91
CA VAL A 67 -2.02 -2.21 -5.55
C VAL A 67 -3.33 -2.83 -5.07
N SER A 68 -3.25 -4.06 -4.57
CA SER A 68 -4.35 -4.76 -3.92
C SER A 68 -3.82 -5.42 -2.65
N VAL A 69 -4.28 -4.97 -1.48
CA VAL A 69 -3.80 -5.47 -0.19
C VAL A 69 -4.94 -5.65 0.79
N ALA A 70 -4.77 -6.63 1.69
CA ALA A 70 -5.66 -6.85 2.82
C ALA A 70 -4.87 -7.27 4.06
N PHE A 71 -5.45 -7.04 5.25
CA PHE A 71 -4.87 -7.49 6.51
C PHE A 71 -5.97 -7.65 7.57
N PRO A 72 -5.80 -8.56 8.56
CA PRO A 72 -6.80 -8.76 9.59
C PRO A 72 -6.92 -7.56 10.53
N VAL A 73 -8.13 -7.11 10.86
CA VAL A 73 -8.36 -6.10 11.91
C VAL A 73 -7.71 -6.53 13.22
N ARG A 74 -7.78 -7.81 13.54
CA ARG A 74 -7.24 -8.37 14.80
C ARG A 74 -5.72 -8.54 14.79
N SER A 75 -5.02 -8.19 13.69
CA SER A 75 -3.55 -8.08 13.69
C SER A 75 -3.03 -6.84 14.43
N MET A 76 -3.95 -6.01 14.92
CA MET A 76 -3.62 -4.77 15.60
C MET A 76 -2.77 -5.01 16.86
N PHE A 77 -1.67 -4.27 16.97
CA PHE A 77 -0.84 -4.20 18.16
C PHE A 77 -0.94 -2.79 18.78
N THR A 78 -1.39 -2.72 20.03
CA THR A 78 -1.62 -1.44 20.74
C THR A 78 -0.65 -1.20 21.89
N GLY A 79 0.21 -2.19 22.20
CA GLY A 79 1.13 -2.16 23.34
C GLY A 79 0.45 -2.35 24.70
N TRP A 80 -0.88 -2.54 24.74
CA TRP A 80 -1.63 -2.79 25.97
C TRP A 80 -2.90 -3.58 25.69
N GLU A 81 -3.04 -4.74 26.35
CA GLU A 81 -4.11 -5.70 26.08
C GLU A 81 -5.51 -5.10 26.25
N GLN A 82 -5.76 -4.35 27.32
CA GLN A 82 -7.08 -3.74 27.55
C GLN A 82 -7.45 -2.69 26.48
N ARG A 83 -6.46 -2.02 25.87
CA ARG A 83 -6.72 -1.14 24.73
C ARG A 83 -7.09 -1.95 23.50
N PHE A 84 -6.40 -3.05 23.24
CA PHE A 84 -6.75 -3.95 22.16
C PHE A 84 -8.17 -4.50 22.33
N GLU A 85 -8.52 -5.02 23.51
CA GLU A 85 -9.88 -5.50 23.81
C GLU A 85 -10.94 -4.41 23.60
N HIS A 86 -10.65 -3.17 24.03
CA HIS A 86 -11.56 -2.05 23.83
C HIS A 86 -11.73 -1.71 22.35
N PHE A 87 -10.67 -1.73 21.55
CA PHE A 87 -10.78 -1.49 20.11
C PHE A 87 -11.54 -2.61 19.39
N MET A 88 -11.43 -3.85 19.84
CA MET A 88 -12.17 -4.99 19.26
C MET A 88 -13.63 -5.06 19.74
N SER A 89 -14.05 -4.24 20.71
CA SER A 89 -15.43 -4.22 21.21
C SER A 89 -16.38 -3.48 20.27
N GLU A 90 -17.70 -3.65 20.53
CA GLU A 90 -18.79 -2.96 19.82
C GLU A 90 -18.72 -1.41 19.91
N ASP A 91 -17.92 -0.89 20.83
CA ASP A 91 -17.69 0.55 20.95
C ASP A 91 -16.84 1.11 19.81
N PHE A 92 -16.07 0.25 19.12
CA PHE A 92 -15.21 0.61 18.00
C PHE A 92 -15.41 -0.36 16.84
N PHE A 93 -14.50 -1.30 16.62
CA PHE A 93 -14.53 -2.19 15.46
C PHE A 93 -15.63 -3.26 15.57
N GLY A 94 -15.97 -3.73 16.78
CA GLY A 94 -16.85 -4.88 16.93
C GLY A 94 -16.37 -6.10 16.13
N ALA A 95 -15.04 -6.21 15.92
CA ALA A 95 -14.45 -7.03 14.87
C ALA A 95 -14.63 -8.52 15.11
N GLU A 96 -15.24 -9.20 14.14
CA GLU A 96 -15.24 -10.66 14.05
C GLU A 96 -13.80 -11.19 13.87
N GLU A 97 -13.63 -12.52 14.03
CA GLU A 97 -12.29 -13.12 14.07
C GLU A 97 -11.57 -13.03 12.72
N ASP A 98 -12.31 -13.03 11.62
CA ASP A 98 -11.83 -13.03 10.23
C ASP A 98 -12.08 -11.71 9.49
N GLU A 99 -12.44 -10.62 10.23
CA GLU A 99 -12.66 -9.33 9.60
C GLU A 99 -11.36 -8.73 9.07
N MET A 100 -11.44 -8.26 7.82
CA MET A 100 -10.31 -7.72 7.08
C MET A 100 -10.48 -6.23 6.80
N VAL A 101 -9.36 -5.52 6.79
CA VAL A 101 -9.21 -4.23 6.13
C VAL A 101 -8.66 -4.49 4.73
N SER A 102 -9.17 -3.80 3.71
CA SER A 102 -8.66 -3.93 2.34
C SER A 102 -8.50 -2.59 1.65
N PHE A 103 -7.50 -2.52 0.75
CA PHE A 103 -7.26 -1.38 -0.11
C PHE A 103 -7.04 -1.84 -1.54
N GLU A 104 -7.75 -1.19 -2.48
CA GLU A 104 -7.67 -1.42 -3.92
C GLU A 104 -7.39 -0.09 -4.61
N SER A 105 -6.23 0.05 -5.28
CA SER A 105 -5.93 1.26 -6.03
C SER A 105 -6.86 1.43 -7.23
N THR A 106 -7.23 2.68 -7.53
CA THR A 106 -8.03 3.04 -8.71
C THR A 106 -7.24 3.88 -9.70
N SER A 107 -6.25 4.63 -9.24
CA SER A 107 -5.32 5.38 -10.08
C SER A 107 -4.02 5.67 -9.35
N ILE A 108 -2.96 5.86 -10.13
CA ILE A 108 -1.65 6.27 -9.65
C ILE A 108 -1.23 7.47 -10.48
N GLU A 109 -0.84 8.56 -9.82
CA GLU A 109 -0.30 9.77 -10.44
C GLU A 109 1.13 9.99 -9.97
N VAL A 110 2.09 10.01 -10.91
CA VAL A 110 3.51 10.26 -10.60
C VAL A 110 3.69 11.74 -10.30
N THR A 111 4.22 12.03 -9.11
CA THR A 111 4.43 13.42 -8.61
C THR A 111 5.90 13.85 -8.60
N GLY A 112 6.84 12.91 -8.78
CA GLY A 112 8.29 13.16 -8.84
C GLY A 112 9.06 11.91 -9.23
N ASP A 113 10.38 11.94 -9.14
CA ASP A 113 11.25 10.84 -9.61
C ASP A 113 10.95 9.51 -8.91
N ASP A 114 10.69 9.55 -7.59
CA ASP A 114 10.41 8.37 -6.75
C ASP A 114 9.10 8.53 -5.96
N THR A 115 8.22 9.47 -6.35
CA THR A 115 7.00 9.79 -5.61
C THR A 115 5.76 9.70 -6.48
N ALA A 116 4.65 9.26 -5.88
CA ALA A 116 3.35 9.18 -6.52
C ALA A 116 2.21 9.38 -5.51
N GLU A 117 1.07 9.87 -5.98
CA GLU A 117 -0.21 9.79 -5.29
C GLU A 117 -0.94 8.54 -5.78
N ILE A 118 -1.32 7.66 -4.84
CA ILE A 118 -2.10 6.45 -5.12
C ILE A 118 -3.51 6.67 -4.59
N THR A 119 -4.45 6.88 -5.49
CA THR A 119 -5.87 6.92 -5.14
C THR A 119 -6.44 5.50 -5.12
N GLY A 120 -7.26 5.18 -4.14
CA GLY A 120 -7.89 3.86 -4.04
C GLY A 120 -9.05 3.81 -3.06
N ASN A 121 -9.71 2.67 -3.03
CA ASN A 121 -10.82 2.38 -2.15
C ASN A 121 -10.31 1.65 -0.90
N LEU A 122 -10.40 2.29 0.25
CA LEU A 122 -10.15 1.66 1.55
C LEU A 122 -11.47 1.17 2.12
N THR A 123 -11.56 -0.13 2.40
CA THR A 123 -12.66 -0.73 3.14
C THR A 123 -12.20 -1.04 4.57
N LEU A 124 -12.82 -0.40 5.53
CA LEU A 124 -12.49 -0.48 6.95
C LEU A 124 -13.80 -0.48 7.75
N ASN A 125 -13.97 -1.42 8.68
CA ASN A 125 -15.17 -1.50 9.52
C ASN A 125 -16.48 -1.51 8.70
N GLY A 126 -16.50 -2.25 7.58
CA GLY A 126 -17.65 -2.34 6.66
C GLY A 126 -17.94 -1.10 5.81
N GLU A 127 -17.21 -0.02 5.98
CA GLU A 127 -17.36 1.22 5.22
C GLU A 127 -16.23 1.35 4.16
N THR A 128 -16.61 1.68 2.93
CA THR A 128 -15.65 1.93 1.85
C THR A 128 -15.56 3.41 1.54
N ARG A 129 -14.36 3.95 1.53
CA ARG A 129 -14.07 5.35 1.18
C ARG A 129 -12.90 5.44 0.23
N GLU A 130 -12.94 6.41 -0.66
CA GLU A 130 -11.78 6.78 -1.46
C GLU A 130 -10.75 7.49 -0.59
N VAL A 131 -9.50 7.06 -0.67
CA VAL A 131 -8.36 7.66 0.02
C VAL A 131 -7.21 7.86 -0.95
N VAL A 132 -6.35 8.83 -0.64
CA VAL A 132 -5.11 9.08 -1.36
C VAL A 132 -3.94 8.76 -0.44
N LEU A 133 -3.00 7.98 -0.95
CA LEU A 133 -1.74 7.66 -0.30
C LEU A 133 -0.62 8.46 -0.97
N ASP A 134 0.11 9.25 -0.19
CA ASP A 134 1.37 9.87 -0.63
C ASP A 134 2.48 8.81 -0.55
N ALA A 135 2.86 8.26 -1.69
CA ALA A 135 3.78 7.13 -1.79
C ALA A 135 5.18 7.55 -2.23
N VAL A 136 6.18 6.85 -1.70
CA VAL A 136 7.60 6.96 -2.06
C VAL A 136 8.13 5.57 -2.38
N LEU A 137 8.78 5.42 -3.53
CA LEU A 137 9.60 4.28 -3.87
C LEU A 137 10.95 4.41 -3.16
N ASN A 138 11.20 3.58 -2.14
CA ASN A 138 12.44 3.63 -1.37
C ASN A 138 13.61 3.01 -2.13
N GLN A 139 13.37 1.85 -2.74
CA GLN A 139 14.38 1.10 -3.46
C GLN A 139 13.74 0.00 -4.32
N THR A 140 14.40 -0.28 -5.47
CA THR A 140 14.20 -1.53 -6.24
C THR A 140 15.54 -2.18 -6.48
N GLY A 141 15.56 -3.50 -6.69
CA GLY A 141 16.75 -4.25 -7.08
C GLY A 141 16.86 -5.62 -6.45
N THR A 142 17.98 -6.28 -6.73
CA THR A 142 18.22 -7.62 -6.21
C THR A 142 18.48 -7.59 -4.71
N HIS A 143 17.62 -8.27 -3.94
CA HIS A 143 17.76 -8.37 -2.49
C HIS A 143 19.06 -9.11 -2.12
N PRO A 144 19.92 -8.54 -1.22
CA PRO A 144 21.28 -9.03 -0.99
C PRO A 144 21.34 -10.42 -0.34
N ILE A 145 20.28 -10.87 0.30
CA ILE A 145 20.21 -12.17 0.98
C ILE A 145 19.43 -13.16 0.10
N GLU A 146 18.25 -12.75 -0.38
CA GLU A 146 17.34 -13.63 -1.14
C GLU A 146 17.77 -13.84 -2.60
N GLY A 147 18.55 -12.91 -3.17
CA GLY A 147 19.01 -12.99 -4.57
C GLY A 147 17.89 -12.82 -5.60
N ARG A 148 16.73 -12.30 -5.22
CA ARG A 148 15.56 -12.01 -6.05
C ARG A 148 15.32 -10.51 -6.14
N GLU A 149 14.56 -10.09 -7.15
CA GLU A 149 14.15 -8.67 -7.26
C GLU A 149 13.12 -8.32 -6.21
N TRP A 150 13.35 -7.19 -5.53
CA TRP A 150 12.50 -6.62 -4.51
C TRP A 150 12.20 -5.15 -4.79
N ALA A 151 11.11 -4.67 -4.22
CA ALA A 151 10.74 -3.27 -4.19
C ALA A 151 10.28 -2.90 -2.78
N GLY A 152 10.73 -1.74 -2.29
CA GLY A 152 10.37 -1.21 -1.00
C GLY A 152 9.66 0.13 -1.14
N PHE A 153 8.57 0.33 -0.40
CA PHE A 153 7.75 1.52 -0.47
C PHE A 153 7.44 2.05 0.92
N THR A 154 7.29 3.35 1.00
CA THR A 154 6.68 4.03 2.16
C THR A 154 5.51 4.86 1.65
N ALA A 155 4.41 4.87 2.38
CA ALA A 155 3.31 5.76 2.05
C ALA A 155 2.71 6.38 3.32
N THR A 156 2.07 7.55 3.17
CA THR A 156 1.38 8.23 4.28
C THR A 156 0.00 8.67 3.85
N THR A 157 -0.91 8.74 4.82
CA THR A 157 -2.23 9.37 4.64
C THR A 157 -2.78 9.82 5.99
N THR A 158 -3.82 10.63 5.97
CA THR A 158 -4.62 10.98 7.16
C THR A 158 -6.06 10.57 6.94
N LEU A 159 -6.61 9.80 7.86
CA LEU A 159 -7.99 9.32 7.83
C LEU A 159 -8.81 10.02 8.90
N LEU A 160 -10.11 10.23 8.64
CA LEU A 160 -11.09 10.56 9.67
C LEU A 160 -11.75 9.25 10.11
N ARG A 161 -11.48 8.82 11.35
CA ARG A 161 -12.02 7.55 11.84
C ARG A 161 -13.54 7.55 11.97
N SER A 162 -14.16 8.73 12.09
CA SER A 162 -15.63 8.88 12.05
C SER A 162 -16.25 8.47 10.71
N ASP A 163 -15.51 8.59 9.59
CA ASP A 163 -15.95 8.16 8.26
C ASP A 163 -16.14 6.63 8.17
N TYR A 164 -15.56 5.91 9.11
CA TYR A 164 -15.61 4.44 9.23
C TYR A 164 -16.39 3.96 10.45
N GLY A 165 -17.24 4.83 11.04
CA GLY A 165 -18.03 4.48 12.23
C GLY A 165 -17.23 4.41 13.52
N LEU A 166 -15.94 4.76 13.51
CA LEU A 166 -15.02 4.65 14.65
C LEU A 166 -14.88 5.97 15.43
N GLY A 167 -15.83 6.88 15.31
CA GLY A 167 -15.79 8.26 15.83
C GLY A 167 -16.05 8.41 17.33
N MET A 168 -16.13 7.34 18.11
CA MET A 168 -16.36 7.45 19.55
C MET A 168 -15.32 8.37 20.22
N PHE A 169 -15.77 9.23 21.13
CA PHE A 169 -15.00 10.24 21.86
C PHE A 169 -14.41 11.37 21.01
N ALA A 170 -14.68 11.44 19.69
CA ALA A 170 -14.28 12.60 18.88
C ALA A 170 -15.12 13.84 19.32
N PRO A 171 -14.54 15.05 19.33
CA PRO A 171 -13.17 15.41 18.97
C PRO A 171 -12.19 15.38 20.15
N MET A 172 -12.57 14.98 21.35
CA MET A 172 -11.67 14.97 22.52
C MET A 172 -10.49 14.00 22.35
N VAL A 173 -10.76 12.82 21.80
CA VAL A 173 -9.75 11.96 21.15
C VAL A 173 -9.83 12.28 19.68
N SER A 174 -8.71 12.64 19.03
CA SER A 174 -8.75 13.16 17.67
C SER A 174 -9.51 12.26 16.71
N ASP A 175 -10.26 12.88 15.81
CA ASP A 175 -10.92 12.19 14.71
C ASP A 175 -9.89 11.83 13.62
N GLU A 176 -8.92 12.72 13.42
CA GLU A 176 -7.79 12.48 12.53
C GLU A 176 -6.86 11.38 13.08
N VAL A 177 -6.54 10.44 12.21
CA VAL A 177 -5.57 9.38 12.43
C VAL A 177 -4.53 9.48 11.33
N HIS A 178 -3.27 9.72 11.70
CA HIS A 178 -2.15 9.72 10.77
C HIS A 178 -1.67 8.29 10.59
N VAL A 179 -1.49 7.89 9.34
CA VAL A 179 -1.12 6.54 8.96
C VAL A 179 0.18 6.57 8.16
N THR A 180 1.11 5.70 8.53
CA THR A 180 2.36 5.46 7.80
C THR A 180 2.45 3.98 7.45
N LEU A 181 2.60 3.69 6.17
CA LEU A 181 2.80 2.36 5.64
C LEU A 181 4.29 2.17 5.32
N SER A 182 4.86 1.02 5.68
CA SER A 182 6.18 0.57 5.25
C SER A 182 6.01 -0.83 4.68
N VAL A 183 6.37 -1.00 3.42
CA VAL A 183 6.05 -2.19 2.64
C VAL A 183 7.29 -2.67 1.91
N GLU A 184 7.57 -3.96 2.01
CA GLU A 184 8.50 -4.66 1.15
C GLU A 184 7.74 -5.71 0.32
N ALA A 185 8.11 -5.82 -0.95
CA ALA A 185 7.48 -6.77 -1.86
C ALA A 185 8.52 -7.46 -2.73
N MET A 186 8.33 -8.75 -2.92
CA MET A 186 9.22 -9.62 -3.66
C MET A 186 8.60 -9.94 -5.02
N LYS A 187 9.37 -9.78 -6.10
CA LYS A 187 8.91 -10.15 -7.43
C LYS A 187 8.47 -11.61 -7.48
N ALA A 188 7.25 -11.85 -7.93
CA ALA A 188 6.69 -13.18 -8.08
C ALA A 188 7.45 -14.01 -9.09
N ASP A 189 7.51 -15.32 -8.92
CA ASP A 189 8.07 -16.23 -9.91
C ASP A 189 7.13 -16.34 -11.13
N ALA A 190 7.71 -16.62 -12.30
CA ALA A 190 6.94 -16.73 -13.54
C ALA A 190 5.89 -17.87 -13.53
N GLU A 191 5.93 -18.76 -12.54
CA GLU A 191 4.98 -19.84 -12.36
C GLU A 191 3.75 -19.43 -11.53
N ASP A 192 3.82 -18.28 -10.84
CA ASP A 192 2.76 -17.74 -9.97
C ASP A 192 1.97 -16.59 -10.62
N SER A 193 2.13 -16.41 -11.95
CA SER A 193 1.60 -15.28 -12.74
C SER A 193 0.34 -15.66 -13.53
#